data_b4c62c94181397f3a1eaedffd9b456e6
#
_entry.id   b4c62c94181397f3a1eaedffd9b456e6
#
_cell.length_a   1.000
_cell.length_b   1.000
_cell.length_c   1.000
_cell.angle_alpha   90.00
_cell.angle_beta   90.00
_cell.angle_gamma   90.00
#
_symmetry.space_group_name_H-M   'P 1'
#
loop_
_entity.id
_entity.type
_entity.pdbx_description
1 polymer ?
#
loop_
_entity_poly.entity_id
_entity_poly.type
_entity_poly.pdbx_seq_one_letter_code
_entity_poly.pdbx_strand_id
1 'polypeptide(L)'
;PKNIDMCRPHTQEELDKVMADKSRTDDSTTDNNATVLQMKFLAKMYQATGRQEYRDAFVCAVEYLLSGQYPEGGWPQFWPDPRGYQVHVTYNDHAMVNTMTILRDISAGVSPYTDIIDKETALRIDKAFAKGIEWILADQIRDKEGRLTVWCQQHDRHTHAPAMARSYELPSYCSSESVGIIRLLMSLPEPDARVRRAVHSAMAWLDAHKIEGFSYKSVMIDGQSERVLVPDPTAEPLWARFYDLENAEPFVSDRDGVPVRDVMQIGRERRNGYGWYNRSVAEVYPAYLEWAARYPAE
;
A
#
# COMPACT_ATOMS: atom_id res chain seq x y z
N PRO A 1 -6.56 15.22 12.89
CA PRO A 1 -5.65 16.04 13.69
C PRO A 1 -4.40 15.25 14.06
N LYS A 2 -3.26 15.62 13.48
CA LYS A 2 -1.99 14.87 13.60
C LYS A 2 -1.38 14.79 15.02
N ASN A 3 -1.99 15.42 16.02
CA ASN A 3 -1.39 15.59 17.34
C ASN A 3 -2.33 15.23 18.51
N ILE A 4 -3.34 14.39 18.30
CA ILE A 4 -4.20 13.92 19.37
C ILE A 4 -3.76 12.52 19.78
N ASP A 5 -3.35 12.38 21.04
CA ASP A 5 -3.11 11.07 21.65
C ASP A 5 -4.44 10.35 21.87
N MET A 6 -4.76 9.41 20.98
CA MET A 6 -5.99 8.60 21.02
C MET A 6 -6.00 7.55 22.15
N CYS A 7 -4.92 7.41 22.89
CA CYS A 7 -4.78 6.40 23.95
C CYS A 7 -5.19 6.87 25.33
N ARG A 8 -5.69 8.12 25.47
CA ARG A 8 -6.16 8.69 26.72
C ARG A 8 -7.52 9.37 26.59
N PRO A 9 -8.26 9.59 27.70
CA PRO A 9 -9.43 10.46 27.69
C PRO A 9 -9.07 11.90 27.29
N HIS A 10 -9.97 12.54 26.55
CA HIS A 10 -9.81 13.91 26.09
C HIS A 10 -10.64 14.87 26.94
N THR A 11 -10.13 16.09 27.15
CA THR A 11 -10.90 17.18 27.74
C THR A 11 -11.93 17.71 26.74
N GLN A 12 -12.97 18.39 27.23
CA GLN A 12 -13.96 19.02 26.35
C GLN A 12 -13.31 20.05 25.41
N GLU A 13 -12.33 20.82 25.88
CA GLU A 13 -11.60 21.77 25.04
C GLU A 13 -10.85 21.12 23.88
N GLU A 14 -10.22 19.95 24.12
CA GLU A 14 -9.56 19.16 23.06
C GLU A 14 -10.57 18.66 22.05
N LEU A 15 -11.74 18.16 22.49
CA LEU A 15 -12.80 17.71 21.60
C LEU A 15 -13.37 18.87 20.78
N ASP A 16 -13.57 20.04 21.39
CA ASP A 16 -14.06 21.25 20.70
C ASP A 16 -13.09 21.71 19.61
N LYS A 17 -11.77 21.65 19.85
CA LYS A 17 -10.75 21.90 18.83
C LYS A 17 -10.86 20.94 17.65
N VAL A 18 -11.03 19.65 17.92
CA VAL A 18 -11.22 18.64 16.85
C VAL A 18 -12.48 18.96 16.06
N MET A 19 -13.57 19.31 16.73
CA MET A 19 -14.84 19.64 16.08
C MET A 19 -14.75 20.93 15.27
N ALA A 20 -13.96 21.91 15.68
CA ALA A 20 -13.70 23.12 14.91
C ALA A 20 -12.96 22.83 13.59
N ASP A 21 -12.07 21.85 13.61
CA ASP A 21 -11.27 21.42 12.44
C ASP A 21 -12.00 20.45 11.50
N LYS A 22 -13.21 19.99 11.83
CA LYS A 22 -13.93 18.96 11.05
C LYS A 22 -14.24 19.34 9.60
N SER A 23 -14.24 20.63 9.28
CA SER A 23 -14.45 21.13 7.90
C SER A 23 -13.20 21.15 7.04
N ARG A 24 -12.03 20.83 7.61
CA ARG A 24 -10.79 20.74 6.84
C ARG A 24 -10.86 19.56 5.88
N THR A 25 -10.38 19.78 4.64
CA THR A 25 -10.36 18.79 3.58
C THR A 25 -8.94 18.36 3.17
N ASP A 26 -7.92 19.04 3.72
CA ASP A 26 -6.52 18.91 3.30
C ASP A 26 -5.71 17.86 4.09
N ASP A 27 -6.31 17.18 5.07
CA ASP A 27 -5.63 16.15 5.87
C ASP A 27 -6.37 14.80 5.92
N SER A 28 -7.48 14.67 5.20
CA SER A 28 -8.18 13.39 5.06
C SER A 28 -7.38 12.44 4.17
N THR A 29 -7.11 11.23 4.66
CA THR A 29 -6.17 10.32 4.00
C THR A 29 -6.49 8.86 4.26
N THR A 30 -6.10 7.99 3.30
CA THR A 30 -6.07 6.53 3.44
C THR A 30 -4.68 6.03 3.87
N ASP A 31 -3.71 6.93 4.03
CA ASP A 31 -2.34 6.62 4.41
C ASP A 31 -2.25 5.95 5.79
N ASN A 32 -1.31 5.03 5.97
CA ASN A 32 -1.02 4.37 7.25
C ASN A 32 -2.27 3.83 7.98
N ASN A 33 -3.24 3.32 7.25
CA ASN A 33 -4.54 2.82 7.76
C ASN A 33 -5.41 3.89 8.46
N ALA A 34 -5.16 5.17 8.25
CA ALA A 34 -5.82 6.24 8.99
C ALA A 34 -7.36 6.14 8.97
N THR A 35 -7.98 5.93 7.82
CA THR A 35 -9.44 5.78 7.67
C THR A 35 -9.91 4.36 8.01
N VAL A 36 -9.17 3.34 7.55
CA VAL A 36 -9.58 1.92 7.64
C VAL A 36 -9.67 1.44 9.10
N LEU A 37 -8.75 1.86 9.97
CA LEU A 37 -8.79 1.51 11.40
C LEU A 37 -10.01 2.11 12.11
N GLN A 38 -10.36 3.36 11.81
CA GLN A 38 -11.55 4.00 12.35
C GLN A 38 -12.83 3.32 11.87
N MET A 39 -12.92 2.97 10.59
CA MET A 39 -14.06 2.21 10.06
C MET A 39 -14.24 0.87 10.76
N LYS A 40 -13.16 0.13 10.96
CA LYS A 40 -13.19 -1.15 11.69
C LYS A 40 -13.65 -0.97 13.14
N PHE A 41 -13.19 0.08 13.81
CA PHE A 41 -13.64 0.44 15.16
C PHE A 41 -15.15 0.75 15.18
N LEU A 42 -15.63 1.62 14.27
CA LEU A 42 -17.04 2.01 14.19
C LEU A 42 -17.96 0.80 13.95
N ALA A 43 -17.58 -0.10 13.04
CA ALA A 43 -18.31 -1.31 12.78
C ALA A 43 -18.40 -2.22 14.02
N LYS A 44 -17.27 -2.43 14.73
CA LYS A 44 -17.27 -3.19 15.99
C LYS A 44 -18.15 -2.56 17.06
N MET A 45 -18.12 -1.23 17.19
CA MET A 45 -18.95 -0.51 18.16
C MET A 45 -20.43 -0.62 17.81
N TYR A 46 -20.78 -0.54 16.53
CA TYR A 46 -22.15 -0.76 16.10
C TYR A 46 -22.62 -2.19 16.41
N GLN A 47 -21.86 -3.21 16.06
CA GLN A 47 -22.19 -4.60 16.36
C GLN A 47 -22.35 -4.87 17.88
N ALA A 48 -21.52 -4.24 18.70
CA ALA A 48 -21.55 -4.44 20.14
C ALA A 48 -22.67 -3.68 20.86
N THR A 49 -23.11 -2.53 20.33
CA THR A 49 -23.99 -1.60 21.06
C THR A 49 -25.34 -1.34 20.37
N GLY A 50 -25.46 -1.61 19.07
CA GLY A 50 -26.63 -1.26 18.26
C GLY A 50 -26.83 0.26 18.07
N ARG A 51 -25.89 1.10 18.54
CA ARG A 51 -26.03 2.56 18.51
C ARG A 51 -25.88 3.10 17.09
N GLN A 52 -26.91 3.79 16.61
CA GLN A 52 -27.02 4.25 15.23
C GLN A 52 -25.92 5.22 14.83
N GLU A 53 -25.41 6.05 15.75
CA GLU A 53 -24.33 7.01 15.45
C GLU A 53 -23.06 6.34 14.95
N TYR A 54 -22.73 5.13 15.41
CA TYR A 54 -21.57 4.39 14.90
C TYR A 54 -21.78 3.91 13.46
N ARG A 55 -22.99 3.45 13.15
CA ARG A 55 -23.38 3.08 11.79
C ARG A 55 -23.34 4.27 10.85
N ASP A 56 -23.91 5.40 11.25
CA ASP A 56 -23.96 6.61 10.43
C ASP A 56 -22.55 7.13 10.13
N ALA A 57 -21.67 7.18 11.14
CA ALA A 57 -20.25 7.54 10.94
C ALA A 57 -19.52 6.55 10.04
N PHE A 58 -19.83 5.24 10.15
CA PHE A 58 -19.25 4.21 9.29
C PHE A 58 -19.69 4.39 7.83
N VAL A 59 -20.99 4.62 7.59
CA VAL A 59 -21.53 4.88 6.24
C VAL A 59 -20.91 6.14 5.64
N CYS A 60 -20.75 7.22 6.41
CA CYS A 60 -20.02 8.41 5.94
C CYS A 60 -18.58 8.07 5.50
N ALA A 61 -17.88 7.19 6.21
CA ALA A 61 -16.54 6.76 5.83
C ALA A 61 -16.54 5.88 4.57
N VAL A 62 -17.57 5.04 4.35
CA VAL A 62 -17.75 4.31 3.10
C VAL A 62 -17.93 5.28 1.93
N GLU A 63 -18.80 6.30 2.09
CA GLU A 63 -19.00 7.33 1.06
C GLU A 63 -17.71 8.12 0.77
N TYR A 64 -16.92 8.42 1.80
CA TYR A 64 -15.60 9.03 1.63
C TYR A 64 -14.69 8.18 0.73
N LEU A 65 -14.57 6.86 1.00
CA LEU A 65 -13.75 5.96 0.18
C LEU A 65 -14.28 5.88 -1.26
N LEU A 66 -15.60 5.74 -1.45
CA LEU A 66 -16.21 5.67 -2.79
C LEU A 66 -16.02 6.97 -3.58
N SER A 67 -16.15 8.13 -2.94
CA SER A 67 -15.93 9.44 -3.57
C SER A 67 -14.48 9.72 -3.93
N GLY A 68 -13.53 9.06 -3.26
CA GLY A 68 -12.10 9.20 -3.51
C GLY A 68 -11.58 8.40 -4.71
N GLN A 69 -12.39 7.49 -5.27
CA GLN A 69 -11.99 6.71 -6.44
C GLN A 69 -11.98 7.58 -7.71
N TYR A 70 -10.88 7.60 -8.42
CA TYR A 70 -10.81 8.20 -9.74
C TYR A 70 -11.72 7.48 -10.74
N PRO A 71 -12.21 8.16 -11.78
CA PRO A 71 -13.05 7.54 -12.81
C PRO A 71 -12.41 6.30 -13.44
N GLU A 72 -11.10 6.28 -13.55
CA GLU A 72 -10.29 5.20 -14.12
C GLU A 72 -10.15 3.99 -13.17
N GLY A 73 -10.38 4.15 -11.86
CA GLY A 73 -10.44 3.05 -10.89
C GLY A 73 -9.48 3.10 -9.72
N GLY A 74 -8.42 3.91 -9.77
CA GLY A 74 -7.45 4.03 -8.69
C GLY A 74 -7.88 5.00 -7.58
N TRP A 75 -7.15 4.98 -6.46
CA TRP A 75 -7.34 5.93 -5.35
C TRP A 75 -6.07 6.71 -5.06
N PRO A 76 -6.18 8.04 -4.83
CA PRO A 76 -5.07 8.84 -4.29
C PRO A 76 -4.87 8.55 -2.80
N GLN A 77 -3.72 8.95 -2.30
CA GLN A 77 -3.41 8.86 -0.85
C GLN A 77 -4.24 9.83 -0.01
N PHE A 78 -4.58 11.01 -0.56
CA PHE A 78 -5.36 12.06 0.07
C PHE A 78 -6.57 12.42 -0.77
N TRP A 79 -7.71 12.68 -0.12
CA TRP A 79 -8.94 13.10 -0.76
C TRP A 79 -9.76 13.95 0.23
N PRO A 80 -10.51 15.00 -0.19
CA PRO A 80 -10.77 15.43 -1.57
C PRO A 80 -9.76 16.42 -2.15
N ASP A 81 -8.75 16.86 -1.41
CA ASP A 81 -7.81 17.89 -1.83
C ASP A 81 -6.35 17.38 -1.88
N PRO A 82 -6.04 16.45 -2.82
CA PRO A 82 -4.68 15.95 -2.99
C PRO A 82 -3.78 17.01 -3.61
N ARG A 83 -2.50 17.13 -3.16
CA ARG A 83 -1.54 18.12 -3.62
C ARG A 83 -0.22 17.49 -4.03
N GLY A 84 0.42 18.05 -5.06
CA GLY A 84 1.69 17.54 -5.56
C GLY A 84 1.58 16.06 -5.94
N TYR A 85 2.50 15.23 -5.47
CA TYR A 85 2.52 13.79 -5.75
C TYR A 85 1.30 13.02 -5.18
N GLN A 86 0.56 13.60 -4.23
CA GLN A 86 -0.62 12.97 -3.62
C GLN A 86 -1.77 12.74 -4.62
N VAL A 87 -1.71 13.37 -5.81
CA VAL A 87 -2.68 13.16 -6.90
C VAL A 87 -2.50 11.81 -7.60
N HIS A 88 -1.35 11.17 -7.42
CA HIS A 88 -1.10 9.86 -8.03
C HIS A 88 -1.87 8.76 -7.31
N VAL A 89 -2.21 7.71 -8.05
CA VAL A 89 -2.74 6.48 -7.44
C VAL A 89 -1.63 5.86 -6.58
N THR A 90 -1.94 5.55 -5.33
CA THR A 90 -0.92 5.28 -4.31
C THR A 90 -1.03 3.89 -3.72
N TYR A 91 0.01 3.08 -3.91
CA TYR A 91 0.21 1.79 -3.24
C TYR A 91 1.10 1.90 -2.00
N ASN A 92 1.87 3.00 -1.87
CA ASN A 92 2.70 3.26 -0.70
C ASN A 92 1.90 3.11 0.59
N ASP A 93 2.51 2.51 1.61
CA ASP A 93 1.89 2.21 2.90
C ASP A 93 0.53 1.48 2.78
N HIS A 94 0.35 0.74 1.68
CA HIS A 94 -0.85 -0.02 1.32
C HIS A 94 -2.13 0.82 1.17
N ALA A 95 -2.05 2.12 0.89
CA ALA A 95 -3.20 3.02 0.87
C ALA A 95 -4.36 2.47 0.01
N MET A 96 -4.14 2.20 -1.28
CA MET A 96 -5.15 1.63 -2.16
C MET A 96 -5.52 0.19 -1.78
N VAL A 97 -4.54 -0.64 -1.44
CA VAL A 97 -4.77 -2.05 -1.08
C VAL A 97 -5.66 -2.18 0.16
N ASN A 98 -5.41 -1.38 1.19
CA ASN A 98 -6.24 -1.36 2.40
C ASN A 98 -7.65 -0.86 2.11
N THR A 99 -7.78 0.18 1.27
CA THR A 99 -9.09 0.69 0.80
C THR A 99 -9.87 -0.41 0.07
N MET A 100 -9.26 -1.09 -0.87
CA MET A 100 -9.90 -2.17 -1.61
C MET A 100 -10.25 -3.37 -0.72
N THR A 101 -9.36 -3.73 0.21
CA THR A 101 -9.58 -4.83 1.15
C THR A 101 -10.79 -4.58 2.04
N ILE A 102 -10.89 -3.38 2.65
CA ILE A 102 -12.03 -3.08 3.51
C ILE A 102 -13.33 -2.99 2.71
N LEU A 103 -13.33 -2.40 1.52
CA LEU A 103 -14.51 -2.35 0.65
C LEU A 103 -15.00 -3.75 0.28
N ARG A 104 -14.11 -4.67 -0.11
CA ARG A 104 -14.44 -6.07 -0.36
C ARG A 104 -15.08 -6.73 0.87
N ASP A 105 -14.45 -6.58 2.03
CA ASP A 105 -14.91 -7.22 3.26
C ASP A 105 -16.26 -6.67 3.72
N ILE A 106 -16.53 -5.38 3.50
CA ILE A 106 -17.84 -4.74 3.74
C ILE A 106 -18.91 -5.32 2.82
N SER A 107 -18.66 -5.38 1.51
CA SER A 107 -19.61 -5.89 0.53
C SER A 107 -19.94 -7.37 0.77
N ALA A 108 -18.92 -8.16 1.14
CA ALA A 108 -19.08 -9.57 1.49
C ALA A 108 -19.74 -9.80 2.87
N GLY A 109 -20.02 -8.75 3.65
CA GLY A 109 -20.60 -8.87 4.99
C GLY A 109 -19.71 -9.63 5.98
N VAL A 110 -18.39 -9.61 5.78
CA VAL A 110 -17.43 -10.24 6.71
C VAL A 110 -17.48 -9.52 8.06
N SER A 111 -17.55 -10.26 9.17
CA SER A 111 -17.54 -9.64 10.51
C SER A 111 -16.33 -8.71 10.70
N PRO A 112 -16.49 -7.49 11.21
CA PRO A 112 -17.67 -6.90 11.88
C PRO A 112 -18.64 -6.14 10.95
N TYR A 113 -18.60 -6.32 9.63
CA TYR A 113 -19.35 -5.50 8.64
C TYR A 113 -20.72 -6.12 8.28
N THR A 114 -21.15 -7.16 8.96
CA THR A 114 -22.44 -7.83 8.71
C THR A 114 -23.60 -6.85 8.88
N ASP A 115 -24.45 -6.75 7.85
CA ASP A 115 -25.69 -5.94 7.84
C ASP A 115 -25.50 -4.44 8.19
N ILE A 116 -24.28 -3.90 8.05
CA ILE A 116 -24.00 -2.50 8.41
C ILE A 116 -24.34 -1.51 7.28
N ILE A 117 -24.37 -1.98 6.03
CA ILE A 117 -24.74 -1.20 4.83
C ILE A 117 -25.97 -1.78 4.15
N ASP A 118 -26.61 -1.00 3.28
CA ASP A 118 -27.69 -1.48 2.43
C ASP A 118 -27.19 -2.13 1.13
N LYS A 119 -28.10 -2.77 0.40
CA LYS A 119 -27.79 -3.47 -0.85
C LYS A 119 -27.31 -2.54 -1.98
N GLU A 120 -27.82 -1.31 -2.02
CA GLU A 120 -27.41 -0.33 -3.03
C GLU A 120 -25.95 0.09 -2.82
N THR A 121 -25.58 0.38 -1.59
CA THR A 121 -24.19 0.67 -1.19
C THR A 121 -23.27 -0.51 -1.49
N ALA A 122 -23.70 -1.75 -1.19
CA ALA A 122 -22.91 -2.95 -1.52
C ALA A 122 -22.64 -3.05 -3.03
N LEU A 123 -23.64 -2.83 -3.89
CA LEU A 123 -23.47 -2.83 -5.35
C LEU A 123 -22.51 -1.72 -5.85
N ARG A 124 -22.50 -0.56 -5.21
CA ARG A 124 -21.57 0.53 -5.52
C ARG A 124 -20.14 0.15 -5.13
N ILE A 125 -19.97 -0.50 -3.99
CA ILE A 125 -18.67 -1.03 -3.54
C ILE A 125 -18.16 -2.09 -4.52
N ASP A 126 -18.97 -3.03 -4.95
CA ASP A 126 -18.57 -4.08 -5.90
C ASP A 126 -18.09 -3.47 -7.22
N LYS A 127 -18.79 -2.46 -7.73
CA LYS A 127 -18.39 -1.73 -8.94
C LYS A 127 -17.06 -0.99 -8.73
N ALA A 128 -16.89 -0.35 -7.59
CA ALA A 128 -15.65 0.36 -7.26
C ALA A 128 -14.47 -0.62 -7.12
N PHE A 129 -14.70 -1.76 -6.46
CA PHE A 129 -13.69 -2.82 -6.31
C PHE A 129 -13.27 -3.39 -7.67
N ALA A 130 -14.24 -3.72 -8.53
CA ALA A 130 -13.95 -4.24 -9.88
C ALA A 130 -13.12 -3.25 -10.70
N LYS A 131 -13.44 -1.95 -10.67
CA LYS A 131 -12.62 -0.90 -11.31
C LYS A 131 -11.20 -0.83 -10.73
N GLY A 132 -11.06 -0.99 -9.42
CA GLY A 132 -9.76 -1.03 -8.76
C GLY A 132 -8.90 -2.21 -9.21
N ILE A 133 -9.49 -3.38 -9.43
CA ILE A 133 -8.78 -4.55 -9.99
C ILE A 133 -8.32 -4.26 -11.42
N GLU A 134 -9.20 -3.70 -12.28
CA GLU A 134 -8.82 -3.31 -13.65
C GLU A 134 -7.66 -2.30 -13.65
N TRP A 135 -7.68 -1.33 -12.73
CA TRP A 135 -6.60 -0.38 -12.53
C TRP A 135 -5.27 -1.09 -12.19
N ILE A 136 -5.27 -1.97 -11.18
CA ILE A 136 -4.09 -2.74 -10.76
C ILE A 136 -3.49 -3.54 -11.92
N LEU A 137 -4.34 -4.17 -12.73
CA LEU A 137 -3.88 -4.95 -13.88
C LEU A 137 -3.31 -4.08 -15.01
N ALA A 138 -3.85 -2.87 -15.18
CA ALA A 138 -3.43 -1.94 -16.23
C ALA A 138 -2.08 -1.27 -15.93
N ASP A 139 -1.81 -0.96 -14.67
CA ASP A 139 -0.58 -0.26 -14.27
C ASP A 139 0.56 -1.21 -13.82
N GLN A 140 0.39 -2.53 -13.92
CA GLN A 140 1.50 -3.46 -13.73
C GLN A 140 2.60 -3.19 -14.75
N ILE A 141 3.80 -2.88 -14.24
CA ILE A 141 4.91 -2.43 -15.08
C ILE A 141 5.33 -3.56 -16.02
N ARG A 142 5.64 -3.18 -17.27
CA ARG A 142 6.28 -4.07 -18.24
C ARG A 142 7.75 -3.71 -18.38
N ASP A 143 8.59 -4.73 -18.44
CA ASP A 143 10.01 -4.53 -18.74
C ASP A 143 10.23 -4.19 -20.24
N LYS A 144 11.49 -4.03 -20.62
CA LYS A 144 11.88 -3.69 -22.01
C LYS A 144 11.47 -4.73 -23.05
N GLU A 145 11.30 -5.98 -22.63
CA GLU A 145 10.82 -7.10 -23.43
C GLU A 145 9.30 -7.24 -23.45
N GLY A 146 8.58 -6.34 -22.76
CA GLY A 146 7.12 -6.33 -22.67
C GLY A 146 6.53 -7.32 -21.65
N ARG A 147 7.36 -8.00 -20.86
CA ARG A 147 6.93 -8.95 -19.83
C ARG A 147 6.38 -8.20 -18.62
N LEU A 148 5.31 -8.71 -18.03
CA LEU A 148 4.76 -8.18 -16.77
C LEU A 148 5.75 -8.41 -15.62
N THR A 149 5.87 -7.40 -14.76
CA THR A 149 6.77 -7.38 -13.60
C THR A 149 5.99 -7.09 -12.32
N VAL A 150 6.41 -6.11 -11.56
CA VAL A 150 5.80 -5.61 -10.32
C VAL A 150 5.25 -4.20 -10.50
N TRP A 151 4.81 -3.55 -9.43
CA TRP A 151 4.24 -2.21 -9.44
C TRP A 151 5.20 -1.20 -8.82
N CYS A 152 5.02 0.07 -9.14
CA CYS A 152 5.63 1.19 -8.44
C CYS A 152 4.80 1.53 -7.18
N GLN A 153 5.39 2.30 -6.27
CA GLN A 153 4.69 2.79 -5.08
C GLN A 153 3.58 3.81 -5.41
N GLN A 154 3.72 4.53 -6.53
CA GLN A 154 2.69 5.40 -7.10
C GLN A 154 2.68 5.29 -8.61
N HIS A 155 1.49 5.50 -9.19
CA HIS A 155 1.28 5.54 -10.63
C HIS A 155 0.50 6.79 -11.02
N ASP A 156 0.88 7.39 -12.14
CA ASP A 156 0.16 8.53 -12.70
C ASP A 156 -1.27 8.11 -13.09
N ARG A 157 -2.25 8.87 -12.60
CA ARG A 157 -3.67 8.53 -12.75
C ARG A 157 -4.20 8.53 -14.18
N HIS A 158 -3.46 9.06 -15.15
CA HIS A 158 -3.89 9.15 -16.54
C HIS A 158 -3.11 8.21 -17.45
N THR A 159 -1.80 8.08 -17.19
CA THR A 159 -0.90 7.32 -18.06
C THR A 159 -0.57 5.94 -17.55
N HIS A 160 -0.93 5.63 -16.30
CA HIS A 160 -0.52 4.42 -15.57
C HIS A 160 1.00 4.26 -15.37
N ALA A 161 1.78 5.25 -15.79
CA ALA A 161 3.23 5.19 -15.65
C ALA A 161 3.66 5.26 -14.18
N PRO A 162 4.76 4.58 -13.79
CA PRO A 162 5.40 4.80 -12.49
C PRO A 162 5.65 6.29 -12.23
N ALA A 163 5.29 6.76 -11.03
CA ALA A 163 5.37 8.17 -10.68
C ALA A 163 6.25 8.39 -9.44
N MET A 164 6.89 9.57 -9.40
CA MET A 164 7.66 10.01 -8.25
C MET A 164 6.74 10.47 -7.11
N ALA A 165 7.12 10.18 -5.87
CA ALA A 165 6.49 10.77 -4.69
C ALA A 165 7.39 11.83 -4.05
N ARG A 166 7.98 11.52 -2.89
CA ARG A 166 8.99 12.40 -2.29
C ARG A 166 10.28 12.36 -3.13
N SER A 167 11.13 13.36 -3.00
CA SER A 167 12.33 13.48 -3.84
C SER A 167 13.22 12.22 -3.90
N TYR A 168 13.22 11.42 -2.82
CA TYR A 168 13.97 10.15 -2.72
C TYR A 168 13.14 8.90 -3.09
N GLU A 169 11.92 9.07 -3.54
CA GLU A 169 11.00 8.00 -3.97
C GLU A 169 10.77 8.09 -5.47
N LEU A 170 11.78 7.66 -6.20
CA LEU A 170 11.80 7.74 -7.66
C LEU A 170 10.89 6.69 -8.31
N PRO A 171 10.43 6.92 -9.57
CA PRO A 171 9.76 5.88 -10.34
C PRO A 171 10.62 4.62 -10.42
N SER A 172 10.06 3.46 -10.03
CA SER A 172 10.83 2.24 -9.83
C SER A 172 9.96 1.00 -9.83
N TYR A 173 10.56 -0.17 -9.99
CA TYR A 173 9.94 -1.41 -9.55
C TYR A 173 10.01 -1.46 -8.01
N CYS A 174 8.88 -1.66 -7.33
CA CYS A 174 8.82 -1.66 -5.87
C CYS A 174 8.48 -3.04 -5.32
N SER A 175 9.37 -3.63 -4.51
CA SER A 175 9.15 -4.94 -3.92
C SER A 175 8.10 -4.93 -2.81
N SER A 176 8.20 -4.01 -1.87
CA SER A 176 7.35 -3.95 -0.67
C SER A 176 5.88 -3.73 -0.99
N GLU A 177 5.61 -2.75 -1.85
CA GLU A 177 4.25 -2.35 -2.23
C GLU A 177 3.57 -3.44 -3.05
N SER A 178 4.34 -4.12 -3.92
CA SER A 178 3.84 -5.23 -4.74
C SER A 178 3.37 -6.42 -3.91
N VAL A 179 3.94 -6.68 -2.74
CA VAL A 179 3.48 -7.76 -1.84
C VAL A 179 2.01 -7.56 -1.44
N GLY A 180 1.62 -6.34 -1.09
CA GLY A 180 0.23 -6.04 -0.74
C GLY A 180 -0.72 -6.26 -1.91
N ILE A 181 -0.33 -5.85 -3.11
CA ILE A 181 -1.09 -6.05 -4.35
C ILE A 181 -1.23 -7.54 -4.66
N ILE A 182 -0.14 -8.30 -4.61
CA ILE A 182 -0.14 -9.76 -4.83
C ILE A 182 -1.10 -10.44 -3.86
N ARG A 183 -1.05 -10.11 -2.57
CA ARG A 183 -1.97 -10.67 -1.55
C ARG A 183 -3.43 -10.35 -1.86
N LEU A 184 -3.73 -9.12 -2.28
CA LEU A 184 -5.08 -8.71 -2.67
C LEU A 184 -5.56 -9.53 -3.88
N LEU A 185 -4.75 -9.64 -4.94
CA LEU A 185 -5.10 -10.40 -6.14
C LEU A 185 -5.28 -11.90 -5.84
N MET A 186 -4.41 -12.49 -5.02
CA MET A 186 -4.56 -13.90 -4.59
C MET A 186 -5.79 -14.14 -3.72
N SER A 187 -6.34 -13.11 -3.07
CA SER A 187 -7.55 -13.23 -2.24
C SER A 187 -8.86 -13.28 -3.04
N LEU A 188 -8.80 -13.06 -4.36
CA LEU A 188 -9.99 -13.17 -5.21
C LEU A 188 -10.44 -14.64 -5.28
N PRO A 189 -11.75 -14.92 -5.09
CA PRO A 189 -12.26 -16.30 -5.03
C PRO A 189 -12.10 -17.05 -6.37
N GLU A 190 -12.25 -16.35 -7.48
CA GLU A 190 -12.16 -16.91 -8.85
C GLU A 190 -11.30 -15.97 -9.72
N PRO A 191 -9.96 -16.00 -9.56
CA PRO A 191 -9.08 -15.13 -10.34
C PRO A 191 -9.11 -15.50 -11.82
N ASP A 192 -9.41 -14.55 -12.70
CA ASP A 192 -9.36 -14.74 -14.14
C ASP A 192 -7.91 -14.95 -14.64
N ALA A 193 -7.73 -15.29 -15.92
CA ALA A 193 -6.42 -15.53 -16.52
C ALA A 193 -5.48 -14.30 -16.41
N ARG A 194 -6.01 -13.08 -16.46
CA ARG A 194 -5.22 -11.83 -16.32
C ARG A 194 -4.68 -11.69 -14.91
N VAL A 195 -5.53 -11.92 -13.90
CA VAL A 195 -5.14 -11.89 -12.48
C VAL A 195 -4.10 -12.96 -12.20
N ARG A 196 -4.32 -14.20 -12.67
CA ARG A 196 -3.34 -15.30 -12.51
C ARG A 196 -1.99 -14.95 -13.11
N ARG A 197 -1.99 -14.45 -14.36
CA ARG A 197 -0.77 -14.00 -15.03
C ARG A 197 -0.07 -12.88 -14.28
N ALA A 198 -0.81 -11.89 -13.79
CA ALA A 198 -0.27 -10.78 -13.02
C ALA A 198 0.48 -11.26 -11.76
N VAL A 199 -0.15 -12.14 -10.98
CA VAL A 199 0.45 -12.72 -9.76
C VAL A 199 1.70 -13.54 -10.08
N HIS A 200 1.60 -14.47 -11.03
CA HIS A 200 2.73 -15.32 -11.41
C HIS A 200 3.92 -14.53 -11.95
N SER A 201 3.65 -13.53 -12.80
CA SER A 201 4.71 -12.68 -13.36
C SER A 201 5.39 -11.85 -12.27
N ALA A 202 4.62 -11.28 -11.33
CA ALA A 202 5.17 -10.51 -10.22
C ALA A 202 6.03 -11.37 -9.29
N MET A 203 5.57 -12.58 -8.94
CA MET A 203 6.33 -13.49 -8.11
C MET A 203 7.60 -14.00 -8.80
N ALA A 204 7.54 -14.30 -10.11
CA ALA A 204 8.71 -14.67 -10.89
C ALA A 204 9.74 -13.54 -10.96
N TRP A 205 9.28 -12.28 -11.16
CA TRP A 205 10.16 -11.13 -11.14
C TRP A 205 10.83 -10.94 -9.76
N LEU A 206 10.06 -11.03 -8.69
CA LEU A 206 10.59 -10.92 -7.32
C LEU A 206 11.60 -12.03 -7.00
N ASP A 207 11.36 -13.27 -7.44
CA ASP A 207 12.30 -14.37 -7.25
C ASP A 207 13.62 -14.13 -7.98
N ALA A 208 13.56 -13.60 -9.22
CA ALA A 208 14.74 -13.29 -10.02
C ALA A 208 15.57 -12.12 -9.46
N HIS A 209 14.97 -11.24 -8.63
CA HIS A 209 15.63 -10.03 -8.11
C HIS A 209 15.86 -10.07 -6.59
N LYS A 210 15.83 -11.26 -5.98
CA LYS A 210 16.23 -11.45 -4.59
C LYS A 210 17.74 -11.19 -4.42
N ILE A 211 18.09 -10.65 -3.27
CA ILE A 211 19.49 -10.38 -2.88
C ILE A 211 19.88 -11.44 -1.86
N GLU A 212 20.87 -12.25 -2.19
CA GLU A 212 21.38 -13.34 -1.36
C GLU A 212 22.79 -13.01 -0.82
N GLY A 213 23.16 -13.59 0.31
CA GLY A 213 24.49 -13.43 0.90
C GLY A 213 24.69 -12.12 1.64
N PHE A 214 23.62 -11.40 1.98
CA PHE A 214 23.68 -10.14 2.73
C PHE A 214 22.60 -10.07 3.81
N SER A 215 22.96 -9.39 4.92
CA SER A 215 22.01 -8.95 5.96
C SER A 215 21.91 -7.42 5.98
N TYR A 216 20.70 -6.87 6.07
CA TYR A 216 20.50 -5.44 6.29
C TYR A 216 20.24 -5.19 7.77
N LYS A 217 21.24 -4.67 8.48
CA LYS A 217 21.23 -4.52 9.94
C LYS A 217 21.95 -3.26 10.41
N SER A 218 21.69 -2.88 11.67
CA SER A 218 22.42 -1.81 12.33
C SER A 218 23.77 -2.32 12.81
N VAL A 219 24.82 -1.57 12.49
CA VAL A 219 26.20 -1.79 12.97
C VAL A 219 26.76 -0.49 13.56
N MET A 220 27.74 -0.60 14.45
CA MET A 220 28.44 0.58 14.98
C MET A 220 29.58 0.97 14.05
N ILE A 221 29.52 2.19 13.52
CA ILE A 221 30.57 2.80 12.70
C ILE A 221 30.93 4.14 13.36
N ASP A 222 32.16 4.35 13.73
CA ASP A 222 32.67 5.57 14.40
C ASP A 222 31.83 6.01 15.59
N GLY A 223 31.40 5.04 16.40
CA GLY A 223 30.57 5.29 17.61
C GLY A 223 29.09 5.59 17.33
N GLN A 224 28.62 5.49 16.09
CA GLN A 224 27.22 5.72 15.71
C GLN A 224 26.60 4.45 15.12
N SER A 225 25.31 4.27 15.42
CA SER A 225 24.53 3.17 14.83
C SER A 225 24.13 3.53 13.40
N GLU A 226 24.51 2.67 12.44
CA GLU A 226 24.26 2.84 11.00
C GLU A 226 23.62 1.58 10.42
N ARG A 227 22.58 1.75 9.59
CA ARG A 227 21.94 0.65 8.87
C ARG A 227 22.63 0.41 7.55
N VAL A 228 23.19 -0.78 7.37
CA VAL A 228 24.01 -1.12 6.22
C VAL A 228 23.74 -2.55 5.74
N LEU A 229 24.07 -2.83 4.47
CA LEU A 229 24.20 -4.18 3.96
C LEU A 229 25.55 -4.75 4.39
N VAL A 230 25.52 -5.89 5.07
CA VAL A 230 26.72 -6.59 5.55
C VAL A 230 26.78 -7.96 4.86
N PRO A 231 27.91 -8.37 4.29
CA PRO A 231 28.08 -9.74 3.79
C PRO A 231 27.73 -10.77 4.86
N ASP A 232 26.84 -11.68 4.53
CA ASP A 232 26.35 -12.74 5.42
C ASP A 232 25.86 -13.92 4.57
N PRO A 233 26.74 -14.88 4.25
CA PRO A 233 26.39 -16.03 3.39
C PRO A 233 25.31 -16.93 3.97
N THR A 234 24.98 -16.80 5.26
CA THR A 234 23.95 -17.58 5.94
C THR A 234 22.60 -16.86 6.05
N ALA A 235 22.55 -15.59 5.63
CA ALA A 235 21.34 -14.81 5.67
C ALA A 235 20.29 -15.33 4.68
N GLU A 236 19.04 -15.31 5.11
CA GLU A 236 17.93 -15.53 4.19
C GLU A 236 17.80 -14.35 3.20
N PRO A 237 17.29 -14.60 1.99
CA PRO A 237 17.15 -13.58 0.96
C PRO A 237 16.39 -12.34 1.46
N LEU A 238 16.78 -11.20 0.95
CA LEU A 238 16.12 -9.90 1.14
C LEU A 238 15.92 -9.22 -0.22
N TRP A 239 15.13 -8.16 -0.23
CA TRP A 239 14.86 -7.35 -1.42
C TRP A 239 15.14 -5.89 -1.15
N ALA A 240 15.67 -5.18 -2.15
CA ALA A 240 15.63 -3.73 -2.13
C ALA A 240 14.18 -3.26 -2.26
N ARG A 241 13.85 -2.14 -1.63
CA ARG A 241 12.53 -1.54 -1.81
C ARG A 241 12.35 -1.08 -3.25
N PHE A 242 13.39 -0.47 -3.84
CA PHE A 242 13.40 0.12 -5.17
C PHE A 242 14.44 -0.51 -6.08
N TYR A 243 14.03 -0.76 -7.32
CA TYR A 243 14.89 -1.16 -8.43
C TYR A 243 14.65 -0.22 -9.60
N ASP A 244 15.72 0.20 -10.30
CA ASP A 244 15.59 1.12 -11.43
C ASP A 244 14.83 0.50 -12.60
N LEU A 245 14.11 1.34 -13.34
CA LEU A 245 13.27 0.88 -14.47
C LEU A 245 14.08 0.50 -15.71
N GLU A 246 15.37 0.81 -15.72
CA GLU A 246 16.22 0.54 -16.88
C GLU A 246 16.83 -0.86 -16.85
N ASN A 247 17.43 -1.23 -15.73
CA ASN A 247 18.20 -2.47 -15.59
C ASN A 247 17.68 -3.38 -14.48
N ALA A 248 16.65 -2.96 -13.75
CA ALA A 248 16.15 -3.63 -12.56
C ALA A 248 17.22 -3.84 -11.48
N GLU A 249 18.16 -2.90 -11.35
CA GLU A 249 19.18 -2.91 -10.31
C GLU A 249 18.70 -2.20 -9.04
N PRO A 250 19.02 -2.72 -7.85
CA PRO A 250 18.70 -2.07 -6.58
C PRO A 250 19.31 -0.67 -6.50
N PHE A 251 18.56 0.30 -5.96
CA PHE A 251 19.08 1.62 -5.64
C PHE A 251 18.50 2.17 -4.34
N VAL A 252 19.19 3.15 -3.80
CA VAL A 252 18.77 4.02 -2.71
C VAL A 252 18.92 5.47 -3.16
N SER A 253 18.24 6.41 -2.51
CA SER A 253 18.31 7.83 -2.89
C SER A 253 18.22 8.73 -1.67
N ASP A 254 18.88 9.88 -1.72
CA ASP A 254 18.74 10.93 -0.70
C ASP A 254 17.70 11.98 -1.14
N ARG A 255 17.55 13.03 -0.34
CA ARG A 255 16.64 14.14 -0.60
C ARG A 255 16.98 14.95 -1.86
N ASP A 256 18.17 14.78 -2.41
CA ASP A 256 18.59 15.35 -3.71
C ASP A 256 17.97 14.62 -4.92
N GLY A 257 17.38 13.42 -4.69
CA GLY A 257 16.78 12.63 -5.76
C GLY A 257 17.77 11.90 -6.65
N VAL A 258 19.04 11.80 -6.24
CA VAL A 258 20.07 11.10 -7.01
C VAL A 258 20.13 9.62 -6.60
N PRO A 259 19.85 8.67 -7.52
CA PRO A 259 19.94 7.25 -7.20
C PRO A 259 21.40 6.81 -7.08
N VAL A 260 21.72 6.05 -6.03
CA VAL A 260 23.03 5.44 -5.78
C VAL A 260 22.87 3.97 -5.41
N ARG A 261 23.94 3.18 -5.53
CA ARG A 261 23.88 1.72 -5.31
C ARG A 261 24.25 1.30 -3.89
N ASP A 262 24.95 2.14 -3.16
CA ASP A 262 25.38 1.85 -1.80
C ASP A 262 24.66 2.78 -0.81
N VAL A 263 24.01 2.19 0.18
CA VAL A 263 23.30 2.91 1.24
C VAL A 263 24.22 3.84 2.04
N MET A 264 25.54 3.60 2.04
CA MET A 264 26.53 4.47 2.68
C MET A 264 26.77 5.79 1.93
N GLN A 265 26.33 5.89 0.67
CA GLN A 265 26.45 7.11 -0.14
C GLN A 265 25.36 8.14 0.14
N ILE A 266 24.30 7.76 0.88
CA ILE A 266 23.23 8.68 1.26
C ILE A 266 23.37 9.16 2.70
N GLY A 267 22.80 10.33 3.00
CA GLY A 267 22.84 10.93 4.32
C GLY A 267 22.25 10.05 5.42
N ARG A 268 22.80 10.16 6.62
CA ARG A 268 22.47 9.32 7.77
C ARG A 268 20.97 9.33 8.09
N GLU A 269 20.30 10.46 7.93
CA GLU A 269 18.88 10.60 8.19
C GLU A 269 18.06 9.67 7.28
N ARG A 270 18.35 9.63 5.99
CA ARG A 270 17.68 8.74 5.05
C ARG A 270 18.14 7.30 5.19
N ARG A 271 19.44 7.07 5.38
CA ARG A 271 20.00 5.73 5.58
C ARG A 271 19.34 4.97 6.73
N ASN A 272 19.18 5.62 7.88
CA ASN A 272 18.66 5.01 9.10
C ASN A 272 17.13 5.14 9.23
N GLY A 273 16.54 6.17 8.64
CA GLY A 273 15.13 6.53 8.78
C GLY A 273 14.21 5.99 7.70
N TYR A 274 14.70 5.13 6.80
CA TYR A 274 13.91 4.59 5.70
C TYR A 274 14.14 3.09 5.48
N GLY A 275 13.13 2.39 4.99
CA GLY A 275 13.18 0.93 4.77
C GLY A 275 13.71 0.58 3.38
N TRP A 276 14.99 0.78 3.13
CA TRP A 276 15.62 0.52 1.83
C TRP A 276 15.66 -0.93 1.41
N TYR A 277 15.76 -1.83 2.39
CA TYR A 277 15.77 -3.27 2.16
C TYR A 277 14.83 -3.95 3.16
N ASN A 278 14.18 -5.01 2.72
CA ASN A 278 13.16 -5.70 3.51
C ASN A 278 13.06 -7.18 3.16
N ARG A 279 12.24 -7.91 3.90
CA ARG A 279 11.95 -9.33 3.72
C ARG A 279 10.46 -9.61 3.53
N SER A 280 9.65 -8.60 3.28
CA SER A 280 8.20 -8.74 3.12
C SER A 280 7.82 -9.70 1.98
N VAL A 281 8.67 -9.79 0.95
CA VAL A 281 8.49 -10.74 -0.15
C VAL A 281 8.59 -12.19 0.33
N ALA A 282 9.54 -12.51 1.23
CA ALA A 282 9.67 -13.85 1.79
C ALA A 282 8.39 -14.31 2.49
N GLU A 283 7.69 -13.38 3.14
CA GLU A 283 6.45 -13.66 3.88
C GLU A 283 5.26 -14.02 2.99
N VAL A 284 5.30 -13.71 1.70
CA VAL A 284 4.20 -14.03 0.76
C VAL A 284 4.37 -15.39 0.10
N TYR A 285 5.59 -15.93 0.03
CA TYR A 285 5.87 -17.19 -0.65
C TYR A 285 5.02 -18.37 -0.19
N PRO A 286 4.83 -18.66 1.11
CA PRO A 286 4.00 -19.79 1.53
C PRO A 286 2.58 -19.70 0.97
N ALA A 287 1.94 -18.55 1.09
CA ALA A 287 0.59 -18.31 0.56
C ALA A 287 0.56 -18.38 -0.98
N TYR A 288 1.60 -17.88 -1.65
CA TYR A 288 1.71 -17.98 -3.09
C TYR A 288 1.84 -19.43 -3.58
N LEU A 289 2.64 -20.27 -2.92
CA LEU A 289 2.78 -21.67 -3.31
C LEU A 289 1.46 -22.46 -3.18
N GLU A 290 0.71 -22.22 -2.12
CA GLU A 290 -0.63 -22.79 -1.94
C GLU A 290 -1.62 -22.29 -3.01
N TRP A 291 -1.57 -21.01 -3.33
CA TRP A 291 -2.40 -20.40 -4.36
C TRP A 291 -2.02 -20.90 -5.76
N ALA A 292 -0.74 -20.96 -6.09
CA ALA A 292 -0.23 -21.44 -7.38
C ALA A 292 -0.55 -22.92 -7.65
N ALA A 293 -0.62 -23.74 -6.60
CA ALA A 293 -1.06 -25.12 -6.72
C ALA A 293 -2.53 -25.25 -7.17
N ARG A 294 -3.37 -24.28 -6.83
CA ARG A 294 -4.79 -24.21 -7.25
C ARG A 294 -4.97 -23.52 -8.60
N TYR A 295 -4.12 -22.57 -8.90
CA TYR A 295 -4.17 -21.73 -10.10
C TYR A 295 -2.79 -21.71 -10.77
N PRO A 296 -2.42 -22.78 -11.49
CA PRO A 296 -1.10 -22.87 -12.13
C PRO A 296 -0.91 -21.78 -13.19
N ALA A 297 0.35 -21.44 -13.47
CA ALA A 297 0.72 -20.60 -14.60
C ALA A 297 0.30 -21.28 -15.90
N GLU A 298 -0.23 -20.50 -16.84
CA GLU A 298 -0.59 -20.99 -18.18
C GLU A 298 0.64 -21.09 -19.07
#